data_31798c7b244ddfae0fd0315679d02de3
#
_entry.id   31798c7b244ddfae0fd0315679d02de3
#
_cell.length_a   1.000
_cell.length_b   1.000
_cell.length_c   1.000
_cell.angle_alpha   90.00
_cell.angle_beta   90.00
_cell.angle_gamma   90.00
#
_symmetry.space_group_name_H-M   'P 1'
#
loop_
_entity.id
_entity.type
_entity.pdbx_description
1 polymer ?
#
loop_
_entity_poly.entity_id
_entity_poly.type
_entity_poly.pdbx_seq_one_letter_code
_entity_poly.pdbx_strand_id
1 'polypeptide(L)'
;AAETLEADVVLVSIGRRPYVAGLGLDKVGVKMTERGRIAVDGHFQTSVPGIYAIGDVIDGPMLAHKASEDGVACVETLAGQKGHVNWDLVPSIIYTQPEVAWVGKTEEQLKAAGVGYKVGKYPFTADPRSRANGATEGFVKVLADKASDKVLGVHIFGAEAGTMIGEAA
;
A
#
# COMPACT_ATOMS: atom_id res chain seq x y z
N ALA A 1 13.84 -5.28 -30.92
CA ALA A 1 13.05 -5.93 -31.97
C ALA A 1 11.66 -6.17 -31.43
N ALA A 2 10.63 -5.98 -32.26
CA ALA A 2 9.25 -6.37 -31.88
C ALA A 2 9.12 -7.88 -32.08
N GLU A 3 8.52 -8.56 -31.13
CA GLU A 3 8.19 -9.98 -31.19
C GLU A 3 6.67 -10.13 -31.30
N THR A 4 6.22 -11.03 -32.15
CA THR A 4 4.80 -11.35 -32.29
C THR A 4 4.50 -12.61 -31.51
N LEU A 5 3.58 -12.53 -30.55
CA LEU A 5 3.08 -13.66 -29.79
C LEU A 5 1.67 -13.98 -30.26
N GLU A 6 1.41 -15.25 -30.59
CA GLU A 6 0.06 -15.74 -30.90
C GLU A 6 -0.64 -16.14 -29.60
N ALA A 7 -1.89 -15.72 -29.42
CA ALA A 7 -2.68 -16.03 -28.23
C ALA A 7 -4.17 -16.04 -28.57
N ASP A 8 -4.93 -16.95 -27.95
CA ASP A 8 -6.39 -17.01 -28.09
C ASP A 8 -7.09 -15.90 -27.28
N VAL A 9 -6.47 -15.50 -26.15
CA VAL A 9 -6.99 -14.45 -25.27
C VAL A 9 -5.85 -13.60 -24.76
N VAL A 10 -6.04 -12.28 -24.70
CA VAL A 10 -5.11 -11.32 -24.11
C VAL A 10 -5.75 -10.68 -22.88
N LEU A 11 -5.15 -10.86 -21.71
CA LEU A 11 -5.54 -10.18 -20.47
C LEU A 11 -4.70 -8.92 -20.26
N VAL A 12 -5.37 -7.75 -20.24
CA VAL A 12 -4.74 -6.47 -19.85
C VAL A 12 -5.10 -6.15 -18.42
N SER A 13 -4.12 -6.29 -17.49
CA SER A 13 -4.30 -6.10 -16.05
C SER A 13 -3.15 -5.28 -15.48
N ILE A 14 -3.03 -4.02 -15.93
CA ILE A 14 -1.87 -3.13 -15.70
C ILE A 14 -2.13 -2.03 -14.66
N GLY A 15 -3.13 -2.18 -13.83
CA GLY A 15 -3.44 -1.25 -12.74
C GLY A 15 -4.87 -0.76 -12.71
N ARG A 16 -5.12 0.26 -11.89
CA ARG A 16 -6.44 0.83 -11.61
C ARG A 16 -6.46 2.33 -11.88
N ARG A 17 -7.63 2.84 -12.17
CA ARG A 17 -7.92 4.27 -12.25
C ARG A 17 -9.08 4.61 -11.31
N PRO A 18 -9.08 5.80 -10.69
CA PRO A 18 -10.25 6.25 -9.93
C PRO A 18 -11.45 6.38 -10.88
N TYR A 19 -12.58 5.81 -10.50
CA TYR A 19 -13.80 5.92 -11.29
C TYR A 19 -14.68 7.01 -10.67
N VAL A 20 -14.68 8.16 -11.30
CA VAL A 20 -15.40 9.37 -10.85
C VAL A 20 -16.44 9.85 -11.87
N ALA A 21 -16.62 9.10 -12.98
CA ALA A 21 -17.57 9.47 -14.02
C ALA A 21 -19.01 9.40 -13.51
N GLY A 22 -19.83 10.37 -13.88
CA GLY A 22 -21.25 10.41 -13.52
C GLY A 22 -21.54 10.94 -12.11
N LEU A 23 -20.54 11.26 -11.30
CA LEU A 23 -20.75 11.79 -9.95
C LEU A 23 -21.14 13.28 -9.92
N GLY A 24 -21.04 13.98 -11.06
CA GLY A 24 -21.40 15.40 -11.16
C GLY A 24 -20.49 16.31 -10.31
N LEU A 25 -19.22 15.92 -10.10
CA LEU A 25 -18.27 16.63 -9.25
C LEU A 25 -18.03 18.08 -9.70
N ASP A 26 -18.04 18.31 -11.01
CA ASP A 26 -17.94 19.61 -11.66
C ASP A 26 -19.13 20.52 -11.32
N LYS A 27 -20.32 19.96 -11.22
CA LYS A 27 -21.56 20.71 -10.91
C LYS A 27 -21.58 21.24 -9.49
N VAL A 28 -20.92 20.55 -8.57
CA VAL A 28 -20.84 20.95 -7.15
C VAL A 28 -19.52 21.64 -6.82
N GLY A 29 -18.58 21.75 -7.77
CA GLY A 29 -17.32 22.46 -7.59
C GLY A 29 -16.24 21.67 -6.84
N VAL A 30 -16.32 20.33 -6.81
CA VAL A 30 -15.29 19.49 -6.22
C VAL A 30 -14.04 19.51 -7.11
N LYS A 31 -12.90 19.83 -6.51
CA LYS A 31 -11.60 19.89 -7.19
C LYS A 31 -10.99 18.50 -7.36
N MET A 32 -10.35 18.32 -8.51
CA MET A 32 -9.59 17.12 -8.83
C MET A 32 -8.08 17.39 -8.78
N THR A 33 -7.30 16.40 -8.46
CA THR A 33 -5.84 16.44 -8.60
C THR A 33 -5.44 16.30 -10.08
N GLU A 34 -4.20 16.65 -10.41
CA GLU A 34 -3.63 16.45 -11.77
C GLU A 34 -3.67 14.99 -12.22
N ARG A 35 -3.72 14.05 -11.27
CA ARG A 35 -3.82 12.60 -11.52
C ARG A 35 -5.25 12.09 -11.69
N GLY A 36 -6.25 13.01 -11.75
CA GLY A 36 -7.66 12.66 -11.92
C GLY A 36 -8.29 12.02 -10.68
N ARG A 37 -7.78 12.34 -9.48
CA ARG A 37 -8.35 11.91 -8.19
C ARG A 37 -9.07 13.08 -7.52
N ILE A 38 -9.99 12.80 -6.62
CA ILE A 38 -10.66 13.85 -5.82
C ILE A 38 -9.63 14.39 -4.82
N ALA A 39 -9.46 15.74 -4.84
CA ALA A 39 -8.59 16.41 -3.88
C ALA A 39 -9.30 16.51 -2.53
N VAL A 40 -8.63 16.04 -1.48
CA VAL A 40 -9.11 16.10 -0.08
C VAL A 40 -8.03 16.70 0.83
N ASP A 41 -8.45 17.21 1.97
CA ASP A 41 -7.55 17.60 3.05
C ASP A 41 -7.17 16.40 3.95
N GLY A 42 -6.45 16.67 5.05
CA GLY A 42 -6.04 15.63 6.01
C GLY A 42 -7.20 15.00 6.81
N HIS A 43 -8.43 15.44 6.59
CA HIS A 43 -9.64 14.93 7.23
C HIS A 43 -10.65 14.39 6.21
N PHE A 44 -10.19 14.04 5.00
CA PHE A 44 -10.99 13.52 3.91
C PHE A 44 -12.03 14.47 3.32
N GLN A 45 -12.07 15.76 3.76
CA GLN A 45 -12.99 16.75 3.21
C GLN A 45 -12.50 17.23 1.85
N THR A 46 -13.42 17.30 0.90
CA THR A 46 -13.15 17.86 -0.44
C THR A 46 -13.05 19.39 -0.40
N SER A 47 -12.82 20.01 -1.55
CA SER A 47 -12.89 21.49 -1.68
C SER A 47 -14.27 22.07 -1.38
N VAL A 48 -15.29 21.22 -1.23
CA VAL A 48 -16.68 21.64 -0.95
C VAL A 48 -17.06 21.18 0.46
N PRO A 49 -17.40 22.14 1.38
CA PRO A 49 -17.80 21.78 2.74
C PRO A 49 -18.96 20.78 2.78
N GLY A 50 -18.84 19.77 3.65
CA GLY A 50 -19.84 18.71 3.81
C GLY A 50 -19.77 17.59 2.79
N ILE A 51 -18.83 17.65 1.82
CA ILE A 51 -18.56 16.55 0.89
C ILE A 51 -17.18 15.96 1.22
N TYR A 52 -17.14 14.65 1.42
CA TYR A 52 -15.95 13.88 1.78
C TYR A 52 -15.68 12.82 0.72
N ALA A 53 -14.43 12.42 0.57
CA ALA A 53 -14.04 11.34 -0.33
C ALA A 53 -12.97 10.47 0.33
N ILE A 54 -13.07 9.15 0.13
CA ILE A 54 -12.21 8.12 0.73
C ILE A 54 -11.85 7.04 -0.30
N GLY A 55 -10.91 6.20 0.03
CA GLY A 55 -10.58 4.99 -0.75
C GLY A 55 -9.90 5.30 -2.08
N ASP A 56 -10.27 4.54 -3.10
CA ASP A 56 -9.58 4.52 -4.40
C ASP A 56 -9.74 5.81 -5.22
N VAL A 57 -10.71 6.67 -4.88
CA VAL A 57 -10.96 7.92 -5.60
C VAL A 57 -10.10 9.09 -5.13
N ILE A 58 -9.38 8.95 -4.01
CA ILE A 58 -8.43 9.93 -3.48
C ILE A 58 -6.98 9.48 -3.66
N ASP A 59 -6.01 10.32 -3.29
CA ASP A 59 -4.60 9.92 -3.29
C ASP A 59 -4.30 8.82 -2.26
N GLY A 60 -3.25 8.05 -2.51
CA GLY A 60 -2.83 6.91 -1.71
C GLY A 60 -2.91 5.57 -2.47
N PRO A 61 -2.57 4.46 -1.82
CA PRO A 61 -2.67 3.14 -2.43
C PRO A 61 -4.13 2.73 -2.66
N MET A 62 -4.40 2.12 -3.84
CA MET A 62 -5.74 1.65 -4.20
C MET A 62 -5.96 0.22 -3.66
N LEU A 63 -6.17 0.13 -2.34
CA LEU A 63 -6.28 -1.11 -1.57
C LEU A 63 -7.55 -1.10 -0.72
N ALA A 64 -8.26 -2.22 -0.69
CA ALA A 64 -9.54 -2.34 0.01
C ALA A 64 -9.43 -2.05 1.52
N HIS A 65 -8.39 -2.58 2.18
CA HIS A 65 -8.14 -2.33 3.61
C HIS A 65 -7.79 -0.85 3.89
N LYS A 66 -7.02 -0.19 3.00
CA LYS A 66 -6.79 1.27 3.10
C LYS A 66 -8.11 2.04 3.01
N ALA A 67 -8.97 1.68 2.07
CA ALA A 67 -10.28 2.33 1.92
C ALA A 67 -11.17 2.14 3.15
N SER A 68 -11.11 0.98 3.80
CA SER A 68 -11.83 0.72 5.06
C SER A 68 -11.32 1.59 6.20
N GLU A 69 -10.00 1.71 6.37
CA GLU A 69 -9.38 2.58 7.38
C GLU A 69 -9.67 4.05 7.12
N ASP A 70 -9.62 4.50 5.87
CA ASP A 70 -10.04 5.86 5.50
C ASP A 70 -11.49 6.14 5.93
N GLY A 71 -12.39 5.14 5.71
CA GLY A 71 -13.80 5.26 6.07
C GLY A 71 -14.00 5.40 7.57
N VAL A 72 -13.34 4.56 8.37
CA VAL A 72 -13.37 4.64 9.84
C VAL A 72 -12.87 6.01 10.31
N ALA A 73 -11.68 6.42 9.89
CA ALA A 73 -11.08 7.70 10.30
C ALA A 73 -11.91 8.91 9.85
N CYS A 74 -12.52 8.85 8.67
CA CYS A 74 -13.42 9.90 8.18
C CYS A 74 -14.65 10.03 9.09
N VAL A 75 -15.32 8.93 9.42
CA VAL A 75 -16.53 8.93 10.27
C VAL A 75 -16.20 9.34 11.71
N GLU A 76 -15.08 8.88 12.25
CA GLU A 76 -14.60 9.29 13.58
C GLU A 76 -14.38 10.80 13.63
N THR A 77 -13.74 11.37 12.58
CA THR A 77 -13.54 12.82 12.45
C THR A 77 -14.89 13.58 12.41
N LEU A 78 -15.84 13.09 11.63
CA LEU A 78 -17.20 13.64 11.56
C LEU A 78 -17.95 13.57 12.91
N ALA A 79 -17.67 12.55 13.70
CA ALA A 79 -18.21 12.38 15.06
C ALA A 79 -17.46 13.22 16.13
N GLY A 80 -16.50 14.07 15.73
CA GLY A 80 -15.72 14.91 16.65
C GLY A 80 -14.61 14.15 17.37
N GLN A 81 -14.26 12.96 16.92
CA GLN A 81 -13.15 12.16 17.42
C GLN A 81 -11.85 12.46 16.64
N LYS A 82 -10.73 11.91 17.08
CA LYS A 82 -9.43 12.04 16.39
C LYS A 82 -9.22 10.88 15.40
N GLY A 83 -10.00 10.87 14.30
CA GLY A 83 -9.79 9.91 13.23
C GLY A 83 -8.44 10.13 12.54
N HIS A 84 -7.66 9.06 12.39
CA HIS A 84 -6.34 9.12 11.75
C HIS A 84 -6.00 7.82 11.04
N VAL A 85 -5.44 7.92 9.83
CA VAL A 85 -4.85 6.80 9.09
C VAL A 85 -3.40 7.10 8.77
N ASN A 86 -2.52 6.17 9.10
CA ASN A 86 -1.13 6.23 8.65
C ASN A 86 -0.94 5.32 7.43
N TRP A 87 -0.94 5.89 6.24
CA TRP A 87 -0.80 5.14 5.00
C TRP A 87 0.57 4.44 4.86
N ASP A 88 1.59 4.86 5.61
CA ASP A 88 2.88 4.16 5.63
C ASP A 88 2.78 2.79 6.31
N LEU A 89 1.76 2.55 7.12
CA LEU A 89 1.51 1.28 7.80
C LEU A 89 0.48 0.39 7.06
N VAL A 90 0.04 0.81 5.88
CA VAL A 90 -0.85 0.00 5.04
C VAL A 90 -0.03 -1.06 4.30
N PRO A 91 -0.19 -2.37 4.60
CA PRO A 91 0.55 -3.41 3.93
C PRO A 91 0.12 -3.57 2.46
N SER A 92 1.05 -3.94 1.62
CA SER A 92 0.83 -4.24 0.21
C SER A 92 1.27 -5.66 -0.11
N ILE A 93 0.54 -6.33 -1.00
CA ILE A 93 0.80 -7.73 -1.36
C ILE A 93 0.70 -7.90 -2.87
N ILE A 94 1.64 -8.66 -3.45
CA ILE A 94 1.55 -9.19 -4.81
C ILE A 94 1.36 -10.71 -4.69
N TYR A 95 0.20 -11.19 -5.12
CA TYR A 95 -0.22 -12.59 -5.02
C TYR A 95 0.37 -13.45 -6.14
N THR A 96 1.67 -13.42 -6.29
CA THR A 96 2.43 -14.31 -7.15
C THR A 96 2.77 -15.61 -6.40
N GLN A 97 3.44 -16.56 -7.06
CA GLN A 97 3.97 -17.75 -6.44
C GLN A 97 5.49 -17.79 -6.72
N PRO A 98 6.34 -17.49 -5.73
CA PRO A 98 6.04 -17.03 -4.35
C PRO A 98 5.48 -15.60 -4.27
N GLU A 99 4.85 -15.25 -3.15
CA GLU A 99 4.27 -13.93 -2.89
C GLU A 99 5.34 -12.89 -2.56
N VAL A 100 4.99 -11.62 -2.78
CA VAL A 100 5.76 -10.47 -2.29
C VAL A 100 4.86 -9.61 -1.43
N ALA A 101 5.28 -9.30 -0.20
CA ALA A 101 4.54 -8.42 0.70
C ALA A 101 5.46 -7.41 1.37
N TRP A 102 4.95 -6.21 1.64
CA TRP A 102 5.71 -5.19 2.35
C TRP A 102 4.82 -4.21 3.10
N VAL A 103 5.40 -3.58 4.11
CA VAL A 103 4.83 -2.44 4.85
C VAL A 103 5.94 -1.47 5.20
N GLY A 104 5.63 -0.19 5.29
CA GLY A 104 6.58 0.87 5.60
C GLY A 104 7.46 1.28 4.41
N LYS A 105 8.63 1.80 4.70
CA LYS A 105 9.54 2.42 3.72
C LYS A 105 10.46 1.41 3.05
N THR A 106 10.80 1.66 1.79
CA THR A 106 11.87 0.92 1.07
C THR A 106 13.23 1.54 1.35
N GLU A 107 14.31 0.82 1.01
CA GLU A 107 15.68 1.35 1.12
C GLU A 107 15.88 2.58 0.24
N GLU A 108 15.28 2.59 -0.96
CA GLU A 108 15.34 3.72 -1.90
C GLU A 108 14.70 4.97 -1.31
N GLN A 109 13.54 4.82 -0.66
CA GLN A 109 12.84 5.91 0.01
C GLN A 109 13.64 6.45 1.20
N LEU A 110 14.22 5.57 2.01
CA LEU A 110 15.06 5.97 3.15
C LEU A 110 16.33 6.69 2.69
N LYS A 111 16.99 6.20 1.64
CA LYS A 111 18.15 6.85 1.03
C LYS A 111 17.80 8.23 0.48
N ALA A 112 16.70 8.35 -0.25
CA ALA A 112 16.24 9.63 -0.80
C ALA A 112 15.90 10.64 0.31
N ALA A 113 15.36 10.17 1.45
CA ALA A 113 15.05 10.99 2.61
C ALA A 113 16.27 11.30 3.51
N GLY A 114 17.45 10.75 3.22
CA GLY A 114 18.65 10.91 4.05
C GLY A 114 18.57 10.25 5.43
N VAL A 115 17.65 9.29 5.61
CA VAL A 115 17.45 8.57 6.88
C VAL A 115 18.48 7.46 7.01
N GLY A 116 19.25 7.48 8.11
CA GLY A 116 20.19 6.41 8.45
C GLY A 116 19.46 5.15 8.93
N TYR A 117 19.72 4.01 8.29
CA TYR A 117 19.04 2.75 8.62
C TYR A 117 20.01 1.58 8.71
N LYS A 118 19.55 0.49 9.33
CA LYS A 118 20.17 -0.84 9.37
C LYS A 118 19.28 -1.82 8.62
N VAL A 119 19.90 -2.85 8.05
CA VAL A 119 19.18 -3.92 7.32
C VAL A 119 19.43 -5.24 8.03
N GLY A 120 18.34 -5.90 8.43
CA GLY A 120 18.34 -7.31 8.81
C GLY A 120 17.70 -8.16 7.72
N LYS A 121 18.31 -9.29 7.37
CA LYS A 121 17.76 -10.21 6.37
C LYS A 121 17.88 -11.65 6.86
N TYR A 122 16.75 -12.38 6.81
CA TYR A 122 16.67 -13.78 7.19
C TYR A 122 16.16 -14.61 6.02
N PRO A 123 16.96 -15.52 5.44
CA PRO A 123 16.54 -16.36 4.32
C PRO A 123 15.71 -17.56 4.80
N PHE A 124 14.68 -17.94 4.05
CA PHE A 124 13.85 -19.10 4.39
C PHE A 124 14.58 -20.44 4.27
N THR A 125 15.72 -20.49 3.59
CA THR A 125 16.63 -21.65 3.64
C THR A 125 17.13 -21.97 5.05
N ALA A 126 17.16 -20.99 5.95
CA ALA A 126 17.56 -21.15 7.35
C ALA A 126 16.38 -21.47 8.28
N ASP A 127 15.13 -21.33 7.80
CA ASP A 127 13.93 -21.57 8.59
C ASP A 127 13.53 -23.06 8.59
N PRO A 128 13.42 -23.69 9.79
CA PRO A 128 13.07 -25.12 9.88
C PRO A 128 11.69 -25.46 9.30
N ARG A 129 10.70 -24.56 9.49
CA ARG A 129 9.34 -24.77 8.97
C ARG A 129 9.31 -24.72 7.44
N SER A 130 9.98 -23.72 6.87
CA SER A 130 10.09 -23.60 5.42
C SER A 130 10.78 -24.80 4.79
N ARG A 131 11.79 -25.33 5.45
CA ARG A 131 12.47 -26.57 5.02
C ARG A 131 11.55 -27.78 5.09
N ALA A 132 10.79 -27.93 6.17
CA ALA A 132 9.83 -29.03 6.32
C ALA A 132 8.72 -28.98 5.26
N ASN A 133 8.28 -27.77 4.88
CA ASN A 133 7.26 -27.55 3.86
C ASN A 133 7.80 -27.58 2.42
N GLY A 134 9.13 -27.67 2.22
CA GLY A 134 9.75 -27.55 0.90
C GLY A 134 9.64 -26.14 0.25
N ALA A 135 9.32 -25.11 1.04
CA ALA A 135 9.09 -23.73 0.59
C ALA A 135 10.21 -22.79 1.10
N THR A 136 11.44 -23.05 0.66
CA THR A 136 12.65 -22.35 1.16
C THR A 136 13.04 -21.13 0.32
N GLU A 137 12.29 -20.84 -0.74
CA GLU A 137 12.57 -19.69 -1.60
C GLU A 137 12.18 -18.39 -0.88
N GLY A 138 13.12 -17.42 -0.88
CA GLY A 138 12.84 -16.09 -0.39
C GLY A 138 13.48 -15.73 0.95
N PHE A 139 12.95 -14.67 1.55
CA PHE A 139 13.50 -14.07 2.77
C PHE A 139 12.52 -13.10 3.43
N VAL A 140 12.79 -12.80 4.70
CA VAL A 140 12.28 -11.61 5.39
C VAL A 140 13.39 -10.57 5.48
N LYS A 141 13.10 -9.31 5.12
CA LYS A 141 14.00 -8.16 5.27
C LYS A 141 13.34 -7.11 6.14
N VAL A 142 14.07 -6.66 7.17
CA VAL A 142 13.64 -5.61 8.10
C VAL A 142 14.58 -4.42 7.96
N LEU A 143 14.01 -3.22 7.85
CA LEU A 143 14.73 -1.96 7.88
C LEU A 143 14.43 -1.29 9.21
N ALA A 144 15.46 -0.92 9.96
CA ALA A 144 15.32 -0.26 11.24
C ALA A 144 16.16 1.05 11.26
N ASP A 145 15.66 2.04 11.95
CA ASP A 145 16.39 3.29 12.19
C ASP A 145 17.72 3.02 12.89
N LYS A 146 18.80 3.64 12.41
CA LYS A 146 20.15 3.36 12.88
C LYS A 146 20.35 3.77 14.32
N ALA A 147 19.67 4.80 14.80
CA ALA A 147 19.88 5.38 16.14
C ALA A 147 18.90 4.79 17.16
N SER A 148 17.62 4.65 16.81
CA SER A 148 16.54 4.27 17.73
C SER A 148 16.12 2.81 17.66
N ASP A 149 16.57 2.05 16.66
CA ASP A 149 16.10 0.70 16.32
C ASP A 149 14.61 0.60 15.94
N LYS A 150 13.92 1.74 15.80
CA LYS A 150 12.53 1.73 15.33
C LYS A 150 12.43 1.07 13.95
N VAL A 151 11.50 0.14 13.79
CA VAL A 151 11.22 -0.49 12.49
C VAL A 151 10.68 0.57 11.53
N LEU A 152 11.28 0.68 10.35
CA LEU A 152 10.94 1.63 9.30
C LEU A 152 10.26 0.94 8.10
N GLY A 153 10.49 -0.34 7.92
CA GLY A 153 9.89 -1.12 6.86
C GLY A 153 10.21 -2.60 6.97
N VAL A 154 9.26 -3.43 6.53
CA VAL A 154 9.41 -4.88 6.44
C VAL A 154 9.02 -5.33 5.04
N HIS A 155 9.82 -6.23 4.46
CA HIS A 155 9.62 -6.77 3.13
C HIS A 155 9.80 -8.27 3.18
N ILE A 156 8.84 -9.00 2.65
CA ILE A 156 8.83 -10.46 2.63
C ILE A 156 8.66 -10.93 1.19
N PHE A 157 9.53 -11.83 0.78
CA PHE A 157 9.40 -12.56 -0.46
C PHE A 157 9.41 -14.05 -0.14
N GLY A 158 8.35 -14.77 -0.45
CA GLY A 158 8.25 -16.20 -0.17
C GLY A 158 6.81 -16.68 -0.06
N ALA A 159 6.64 -17.97 0.22
CA ALA A 159 5.33 -18.54 0.48
C ALA A 159 4.69 -17.87 1.70
N GLU A 160 3.38 -17.62 1.62
CA GLU A 160 2.59 -17.02 2.72
C GLU A 160 3.04 -15.59 3.14
N ALA A 161 3.77 -14.87 2.29
CA ALA A 161 4.23 -13.51 2.61
C ALA A 161 3.07 -12.57 2.95
N GLY A 162 1.93 -12.71 2.26
CA GLY A 162 0.72 -11.95 2.51
C GLY A 162 0.10 -12.21 3.89
N THR A 163 0.23 -13.43 4.40
CA THR A 163 -0.20 -13.75 5.78
C THR A 163 0.79 -13.20 6.81
N MET A 164 2.09 -13.38 6.57
CA MET A 164 3.13 -12.96 7.51
C MET A 164 3.22 -11.45 7.69
N ILE A 165 2.95 -10.66 6.65
CA ILE A 165 3.10 -9.20 6.70
C ILE A 165 2.17 -8.54 7.72
N GLY A 166 1.05 -9.18 8.06
CA GLY A 166 0.14 -8.71 9.09
C GLY A 166 0.75 -8.58 10.49
N GLU A 167 1.78 -9.35 10.79
CA GLU A 167 2.53 -9.24 12.06
C GLU A 167 3.44 -8.00 12.13
N ALA A 168 3.70 -7.38 10.97
CA ALA A 168 4.62 -6.25 10.84
C ALA A 168 3.91 -4.90 10.62
N ALA A 169 2.60 -4.94 10.39
CA ALA A 169 1.76 -3.78 10.09
C ALA A 169 1.30 -2.99 11.33
#